data_f6ba87fb34215591d9627cd83b8d8d22
#
_entry.id   f6ba87fb34215591d9627cd83b8d8d22
#
_cell.length_a   1.000
_cell.length_b   1.000
_cell.length_c   1.000
_cell.angle_alpha   90.00
_cell.angle_beta   90.00
_cell.angle_gamma   90.00
#
_symmetry.space_group_name_H-M   'P 1'
#
loop_
_entity.id
_entity.type
_entity.pdbx_description
1 polymer ?
#
loop_
_entity_poly.entity_id
_entity_poly.type
_entity_poly.pdbx_seq_one_letter_code
_entity_poly.pdbx_strand_id
1 'polypeptide(L)'
;MRTRLRLLAPLMLSTACASVSSQAPDATAAATATAKDSVPERPFGTLREQAERQQAWLRERMDTALPQLMRKYGIELWVVPMREYNEDPVFKALVSPTTFAARRRTIYVFHDLGPEKGVERLALGGGPQGGVYVPRRAQQQVNHGGEGLRQAELWGPDQWLVLKQVLEERQPKSIALDVSRTFAFADGLSHGEYEGMAQALGPDWVRRFKPAEGLPVDLLAWRIPDEVRFYEDETKLAWNIIETAFSNQVITPGVTRISDVEWWMRQRLADLGLDTWFQPSVDVQRQGATEEQLGEDPVIQRGDVLHCDYGVTALRLNTDTQHMGYVLREGEKDVPAGLKAALKTSNRLQDIVFEELRPGRTGNEVLKSSRQRMASEGIDGTIYSHPIGLHGHGAGAMVGLWDRQEGVPGNGDHKVMANMWYSIELQATSLVPEWNNQRVRSAQEEDITIDAEGRVHWAWKRQTEFHLVR
;
A
#
# COMPACT_ATOMS: atom_id res chain seq x y z
N MET A 1 -22.61 -59.31 -19.56
CA MET A 1 -23.57 -59.85 -18.56
C MET A 1 -24.60 -58.82 -18.28
N ARG A 2 -25.83 -59.14 -18.55
CA ARG A 2 -27.04 -58.30 -18.34
C ARG A 2 -27.38 -58.23 -16.84
N THR A 3 -27.95 -57.14 -16.32
CA THR A 3 -29.08 -57.14 -15.36
C THR A 3 -29.42 -55.69 -14.97
N ARG A 4 -30.48 -55.22 -15.48
CA ARG A 4 -31.87 -54.96 -15.01
C ARG A 4 -32.06 -53.70 -14.15
N LEU A 5 -32.73 -52.79 -14.80
CA LEU A 5 -33.57 -51.67 -14.32
C LEU A 5 -34.71 -52.18 -13.40
N ARG A 6 -35.00 -51.45 -12.32
CA ARG A 6 -36.33 -51.44 -11.66
C ARG A 6 -36.75 -50.01 -11.35
N LEU A 7 -37.82 -49.62 -12.04
CA LEU A 7 -38.72 -48.51 -11.71
C LEU A 7 -39.57 -48.88 -10.49
N LEU A 8 -39.84 -47.90 -9.61
CA LEU A 8 -40.99 -47.91 -8.71
C LEU A 8 -41.61 -46.51 -8.67
N ALA A 9 -42.90 -46.46 -8.95
CA ALA A 9 -43.76 -45.30 -9.07
C ALA A 9 -44.32 -44.83 -7.69
N PRO A 10 -44.94 -43.67 -7.61
CA PRO A 10 -45.24 -42.99 -6.34
C PRO A 10 -46.61 -43.38 -5.77
N LEU A 11 -46.71 -43.40 -4.43
CA LEU A 11 -47.97 -43.54 -3.71
C LEU A 11 -48.40 -42.16 -3.19
N MET A 12 -49.52 -41.67 -3.69
CA MET A 12 -50.23 -40.54 -3.11
C MET A 12 -51.01 -40.99 -1.88
N LEU A 13 -50.86 -40.26 -0.75
CA LEU A 13 -51.82 -40.35 0.36
C LEU A 13 -52.34 -38.93 0.65
N SER A 14 -53.61 -38.79 0.40
CA SER A 14 -54.43 -37.65 0.80
C SER A 14 -54.84 -37.80 2.27
N THR A 15 -54.62 -36.79 3.12
CA THR A 15 -55.30 -36.71 4.42
C THR A 15 -55.82 -35.31 4.67
N ALA A 16 -57.03 -35.30 5.15
CA ALA A 16 -57.94 -34.15 5.25
C ALA A 16 -57.55 -33.13 6.30
N CYS A 17 -57.96 -31.89 6.02
CA CYS A 17 -57.95 -30.75 6.95
C CYS A 17 -58.87 -30.98 8.13
N ALA A 18 -58.37 -30.73 9.36
CA ALA A 18 -59.18 -30.37 10.50
C ALA A 18 -58.72 -28.96 10.97
N SER A 19 -59.64 -27.99 10.83
CA SER A 19 -59.48 -26.64 11.28
C SER A 19 -59.69 -26.60 12.80
N VAL A 20 -58.62 -26.20 13.55
CA VAL A 20 -58.75 -25.76 14.95
C VAL A 20 -58.43 -24.27 14.98
N SER A 21 -59.46 -23.48 15.25
CA SER A 21 -59.34 -22.08 15.53
C SER A 21 -58.83 -21.89 16.97
N SER A 22 -57.59 -21.36 17.11
CA SER A 22 -57.10 -20.80 18.38
C SER A 22 -56.91 -19.29 18.19
N GLN A 23 -57.69 -18.50 18.92
CA GLN A 23 -57.49 -17.06 19.07
C GLN A 23 -56.10 -16.83 19.67
N ALA A 24 -55.30 -16.01 18.98
CA ALA A 24 -54.08 -15.46 19.54
C ALA A 24 -54.39 -14.21 20.36
N PRO A 25 -53.70 -13.95 21.47
CA PRO A 25 -53.86 -12.71 22.22
C PRO A 25 -53.24 -11.53 21.47
N ASP A 26 -53.92 -10.39 21.56
CA ASP A 26 -53.46 -9.10 21.06
C ASP A 26 -52.02 -8.81 21.50
N ALA A 27 -51.08 -8.87 20.54
CA ALA A 27 -49.74 -8.32 20.69
C ALA A 27 -49.82 -6.84 20.34
N THR A 28 -49.82 -5.99 21.36
CA THR A 28 -49.51 -4.57 21.30
C THR A 28 -48.39 -4.29 20.32
N ALA A 29 -48.69 -3.43 19.36
CA ALA A 29 -47.74 -2.94 18.38
C ALA A 29 -46.50 -2.35 19.06
N ALA A 30 -45.43 -3.12 19.13
CA ALA A 30 -44.12 -2.56 19.31
C ALA A 30 -43.77 -1.82 18.01
N ALA A 31 -43.73 -0.50 18.10
CA ALA A 31 -43.22 0.33 17.02
C ALA A 31 -41.83 -0.18 16.62
N THR A 32 -41.74 -0.81 15.47
CA THR A 32 -40.48 -1.02 14.76
C THR A 32 -39.95 0.37 14.43
N ALA A 33 -39.06 0.87 15.29
CA ALA A 33 -38.19 1.94 14.90
C ALA A 33 -37.43 1.40 13.67
N THR A 34 -37.78 1.91 12.49
CA THR A 34 -36.95 1.72 11.30
C THR A 34 -35.56 2.21 11.67
N ALA A 35 -34.61 1.28 11.81
CA ALA A 35 -33.21 1.64 11.84
C ALA A 35 -33.01 2.54 10.61
N LYS A 36 -32.72 3.81 10.82
CA LYS A 36 -32.18 4.65 9.74
C LYS A 36 -30.98 3.89 9.23
N ASP A 37 -31.00 3.52 7.95
CA ASP A 37 -29.84 3.02 7.27
C ASP A 37 -28.76 4.11 7.45
N SER A 38 -27.88 3.93 8.44
CA SER A 38 -26.77 4.84 8.66
C SER A 38 -25.84 4.66 7.47
N VAL A 39 -25.81 5.66 6.60
CA VAL A 39 -24.81 5.70 5.54
C VAL A 39 -23.44 5.54 6.20
N PRO A 40 -22.59 4.59 5.76
CA PRO A 40 -21.28 4.42 6.33
C PRO A 40 -20.53 5.75 6.38
N GLU A 41 -19.86 6.04 7.48
CA GLU A 41 -18.97 7.19 7.58
C GLU A 41 -17.92 7.11 6.46
N ARG A 42 -17.75 8.21 5.71
CA ARG A 42 -16.75 8.29 4.62
C ARG A 42 -15.79 9.41 4.93
N PRO A 43 -14.67 9.09 5.58
CA PRO A 43 -13.75 10.12 6.11
C PRO A 43 -13.12 10.99 5.01
N PHE A 44 -13.04 10.48 3.76
CA PHE A 44 -12.40 11.17 2.66
C PHE A 44 -13.37 11.58 1.54
N GLY A 45 -14.64 11.78 1.88
CA GLY A 45 -15.67 12.23 0.94
C GLY A 45 -16.25 11.12 0.07
N THR A 46 -17.07 11.52 -0.92
CA THR A 46 -17.70 10.61 -1.87
C THR A 46 -16.69 10.01 -2.86
N LEU A 47 -17.04 8.89 -3.47
CA LEU A 47 -16.18 8.27 -4.52
C LEU A 47 -15.91 9.22 -5.69
N ARG A 48 -16.83 10.13 -6.00
CA ARG A 48 -16.64 11.14 -7.06
C ARG A 48 -15.55 12.15 -6.64
N GLU A 49 -15.64 12.71 -5.45
CA GLU A 49 -14.66 13.67 -4.92
C GLU A 49 -13.27 13.04 -4.82
N GLN A 50 -13.19 11.79 -4.34
CA GLN A 50 -11.96 11.03 -4.31
C GLN A 50 -11.37 10.82 -5.72
N ALA A 51 -12.21 10.46 -6.70
CA ALA A 51 -11.77 10.27 -8.08
C ALA A 51 -11.32 11.60 -8.73
N GLU A 52 -12.00 12.71 -8.48
CA GLU A 52 -11.61 14.03 -8.97
C GLU A 52 -10.25 14.45 -8.37
N ARG A 53 -10.02 14.22 -7.09
CA ARG A 53 -8.75 14.48 -6.42
C ARG A 53 -7.61 13.63 -6.99
N GLN A 54 -7.80 12.32 -7.10
CA GLN A 54 -6.80 11.41 -7.72
C GLN A 54 -6.51 11.76 -9.18
N GLN A 55 -7.51 12.23 -9.94
CA GLN A 55 -7.31 12.68 -11.33
C GLN A 55 -6.45 13.96 -11.38
N ALA A 56 -6.62 14.87 -10.43
CA ALA A 56 -5.77 16.05 -10.30
C ALA A 56 -4.33 15.66 -9.96
N TRP A 57 -4.15 14.73 -9.01
CA TRP A 57 -2.82 14.18 -8.65
C TRP A 57 -2.12 13.53 -9.84
N LEU A 58 -2.85 12.70 -10.61
CA LEU A 58 -2.28 12.09 -11.81
C LEU A 58 -1.76 13.16 -12.78
N ARG A 59 -2.56 14.20 -13.05
CA ARG A 59 -2.17 15.29 -13.96
C ARG A 59 -0.93 16.01 -13.43
N GLU A 60 -0.94 16.43 -12.16
CA GLU A 60 0.20 17.14 -11.57
C GLU A 60 1.48 16.30 -11.59
N ARG A 61 1.41 15.01 -11.24
CA ARG A 61 2.56 14.09 -11.30
C ARG A 61 3.13 13.98 -12.71
N MET A 62 2.26 13.85 -13.73
CA MET A 62 2.67 13.74 -15.13
C MET A 62 3.22 15.06 -15.68
N ASP A 63 2.77 16.21 -15.17
CA ASP A 63 3.22 17.52 -15.62
C ASP A 63 4.50 17.99 -14.91
N THR A 64 4.75 17.52 -13.68
CA THR A 64 5.86 18.01 -12.84
C THR A 64 6.93 16.95 -12.57
N ALA A 65 6.57 15.79 -12.01
CA ALA A 65 7.53 14.76 -11.61
C ALA A 65 8.13 14.03 -12.82
N LEU A 66 7.30 13.54 -13.73
CA LEU A 66 7.74 12.74 -14.86
C LEU A 66 8.82 13.44 -15.73
N PRO A 67 8.67 14.72 -16.15
CA PRO A 67 9.72 15.39 -16.93
C PRO A 67 11.03 15.54 -16.15
N GLN A 68 10.97 15.83 -14.87
CA GLN A 68 12.17 15.96 -14.04
C GLN A 68 12.90 14.62 -13.91
N LEU A 69 12.17 13.53 -13.70
CA LEU A 69 12.73 12.20 -13.54
C LEU A 69 13.28 11.64 -14.86
N MET A 70 12.60 11.83 -16.00
CA MET A 70 13.13 11.44 -17.28
C MET A 70 14.47 12.12 -17.57
N ARG A 71 14.60 13.41 -17.27
CA ARG A 71 15.85 14.17 -17.42
C ARG A 71 16.92 13.76 -16.42
N LYS A 72 16.53 13.49 -15.14
CA LYS A 72 17.44 12.98 -14.11
C LYS A 72 18.15 11.69 -14.57
N TYR A 73 17.42 10.79 -15.24
CA TYR A 73 17.92 9.50 -15.71
C TYR A 73 18.40 9.53 -17.18
N GLY A 74 18.36 10.67 -17.86
CA GLY A 74 18.74 10.79 -19.27
C GLY A 74 17.91 9.90 -20.19
N ILE A 75 16.61 9.76 -19.89
CA ILE A 75 15.67 8.95 -20.65
C ILE A 75 14.97 9.84 -21.68
N GLU A 76 15.27 9.60 -22.96
CA GLU A 76 14.65 10.29 -24.09
C GLU A 76 13.24 9.77 -24.36
N LEU A 77 13.08 8.43 -24.38
CA LEU A 77 11.81 7.77 -24.60
C LEU A 77 11.66 6.57 -23.66
N TRP A 78 10.53 6.52 -22.94
CA TRP A 78 10.15 5.42 -22.06
C TRP A 78 8.91 4.73 -22.60
N VAL A 79 8.95 3.40 -22.73
CA VAL A 79 7.86 2.57 -23.26
C VAL A 79 7.45 1.56 -22.19
N VAL A 80 6.18 1.60 -21.81
CA VAL A 80 5.60 0.74 -20.77
C VAL A 80 4.45 -0.09 -21.38
N PRO A 81 4.75 -1.25 -21.96
CA PRO A 81 3.74 -2.16 -22.47
C PRO A 81 3.20 -3.03 -21.34
N MET A 82 1.91 -3.21 -21.32
CA MET A 82 1.23 -4.07 -20.34
C MET A 82 -0.07 -4.61 -20.93
N ARG A 83 -0.61 -5.64 -20.31
CA ARG A 83 -1.91 -6.23 -20.68
C ARG A 83 -2.74 -6.58 -19.46
N GLU A 84 -4.02 -6.76 -19.68
CA GLU A 84 -4.99 -7.14 -18.64
C GLU A 84 -4.52 -8.39 -17.87
N TYR A 85 -4.55 -8.33 -16.55
CA TYR A 85 -4.05 -9.32 -15.59
C TYR A 85 -2.52 -9.44 -15.50
N ASN A 86 -1.78 -8.61 -16.21
CA ASN A 86 -0.33 -8.52 -16.12
C ASN A 86 0.09 -7.07 -16.38
N GLU A 87 -0.44 -6.19 -15.54
CA GLU A 87 -0.09 -4.78 -15.54
C GLU A 87 1.29 -4.58 -14.92
N ASP A 88 2.00 -3.58 -15.44
CA ASP A 88 3.26 -3.12 -14.88
C ASP A 88 3.04 -2.55 -13.46
N PRO A 89 3.99 -2.67 -12.51
CA PRO A 89 3.90 -2.07 -11.18
C PRO A 89 3.57 -0.57 -11.18
N VAL A 90 4.01 0.18 -12.19
CA VAL A 90 3.71 1.61 -12.32
C VAL A 90 2.27 1.91 -12.78
N PHE A 91 1.49 0.90 -13.15
CA PHE A 91 0.16 1.08 -13.74
C PHE A 91 -0.72 2.04 -12.95
N LYS A 92 -0.85 1.84 -11.64
CA LYS A 92 -1.71 2.68 -10.79
C LYS A 92 -1.25 4.14 -10.74
N ALA A 93 0.04 4.41 -10.95
CA ALA A 93 0.60 5.77 -11.01
C ALA A 93 0.36 6.45 -12.37
N LEU A 94 0.04 5.68 -13.41
CA LEU A 94 -0.12 6.17 -14.79
C LEU A 94 -1.58 6.36 -15.22
N VAL A 95 -2.57 5.83 -14.50
CA VAL A 95 -3.95 5.75 -14.96
C VAL A 95 -4.94 6.53 -14.10
N SER A 96 -6.03 6.98 -14.72
CA SER A 96 -7.17 7.58 -14.03
C SER A 96 -7.71 6.66 -12.94
N PRO A 97 -8.31 7.21 -11.86
CA PRO A 97 -8.83 6.44 -10.74
C PRO A 97 -9.91 5.42 -11.14
N THR A 98 -10.64 5.67 -12.22
CA THR A 98 -11.68 4.78 -12.72
C THR A 98 -11.18 3.70 -13.68
N THR A 99 -9.88 3.69 -14.01
CA THR A 99 -9.26 2.66 -14.85
C THR A 99 -8.76 1.52 -13.98
N PHE A 100 -9.31 0.33 -14.16
CA PHE A 100 -9.02 -0.84 -13.33
C PHE A 100 -8.10 -1.86 -13.99
N ALA A 101 -7.95 -1.81 -15.33
CA ALA A 101 -7.12 -2.75 -16.10
C ALA A 101 -6.53 -2.11 -17.35
N ALA A 102 -5.42 -2.68 -17.82
CA ALA A 102 -4.76 -2.27 -19.07
C ALA A 102 -5.52 -2.68 -20.34
N ARG A 103 -6.64 -3.38 -20.18
CA ARG A 103 -7.49 -3.92 -21.25
C ARG A 103 -6.73 -4.48 -22.48
N ARG A 104 -6.80 -5.77 -22.70
CA ARG A 104 -6.05 -6.49 -23.77
C ARG A 104 -4.55 -6.17 -23.71
N ARG A 105 -4.08 -5.19 -24.46
CA ARG A 105 -2.75 -4.59 -24.33
C ARG A 105 -2.86 -3.07 -24.42
N THR A 106 -2.25 -2.37 -23.48
CA THR A 106 -2.04 -0.93 -23.53
C THR A 106 -0.55 -0.65 -23.46
N ILE A 107 -0.05 0.24 -24.34
CA ILE A 107 1.35 0.65 -24.32
C ILE A 107 1.38 2.16 -24.05
N TYR A 108 1.92 2.55 -22.90
CA TYR A 108 2.19 3.96 -22.61
C TYR A 108 3.55 4.33 -23.17
N VAL A 109 3.62 5.47 -23.84
CA VAL A 109 4.85 6.01 -24.42
C VAL A 109 5.05 7.42 -23.94
N PHE A 110 6.20 7.68 -23.36
CA PHE A 110 6.62 8.99 -22.86
C PHE A 110 7.86 9.44 -23.62
N HIS A 111 7.81 10.60 -24.27
CA HIS A 111 8.91 11.14 -25.05
C HIS A 111 9.24 12.55 -24.55
N ASP A 112 10.44 12.74 -23.98
CA ASP A 112 10.91 14.07 -23.56
C ASP A 112 11.32 14.92 -24.74
N LEU A 113 10.52 15.94 -25.01
CA LEU A 113 10.73 16.92 -26.10
C LEU A 113 11.57 18.13 -25.65
N GLY A 114 12.14 18.06 -24.45
CA GLY A 114 12.92 19.13 -23.83
C GLY A 114 12.10 20.06 -22.94
N PRO A 115 12.79 21.01 -22.25
CA PRO A 115 12.19 21.84 -21.19
C PRO A 115 11.01 22.71 -21.69
N GLU A 116 11.08 23.18 -22.93
CA GLU A 116 10.05 24.07 -23.50
C GLU A 116 8.78 23.33 -23.92
N LYS A 117 8.91 22.09 -24.41
CA LYS A 117 7.79 21.31 -24.96
C LYS A 117 7.29 20.24 -23.99
N GLY A 118 8.05 19.94 -22.93
CA GLY A 118 7.68 18.94 -21.93
C GLY A 118 7.77 17.51 -22.46
N VAL A 119 6.95 16.63 -21.88
CA VAL A 119 6.89 15.20 -22.23
C VAL A 119 5.61 14.91 -23.01
N GLU A 120 5.76 14.42 -24.25
CA GLU A 120 4.65 13.83 -25.01
C GLU A 120 4.22 12.52 -24.34
N ARG A 121 2.91 12.32 -24.18
CA ARG A 121 2.32 11.16 -23.50
C ARG A 121 1.29 10.50 -24.42
N LEU A 122 1.61 9.30 -24.89
CA LEU A 122 0.74 8.53 -25.78
C LEU A 122 0.19 7.29 -25.06
N ALA A 123 -1.05 6.92 -25.36
CA ALA A 123 -1.66 5.67 -24.95
C ALA A 123 -2.03 4.86 -26.20
N LEU A 124 -1.24 3.83 -26.49
CA LEU A 124 -1.47 2.95 -27.64
C LEU A 124 -2.43 1.83 -27.20
N GLY A 125 -3.63 1.81 -27.78
CA GLY A 125 -4.70 0.89 -27.37
C GLY A 125 -5.47 1.33 -26.12
N GLY A 126 -4.98 2.32 -25.38
CA GLY A 126 -5.63 2.90 -24.21
C GLY A 126 -6.48 4.13 -24.52
N GLY A 127 -7.14 4.65 -23.48
CA GLY A 127 -7.92 5.88 -23.51
C GLY A 127 -7.12 7.12 -23.07
N PRO A 128 -7.73 8.32 -23.12
CA PRO A 128 -7.05 9.58 -22.82
C PRO A 128 -6.79 9.81 -21.32
N GLN A 129 -7.27 8.96 -20.43
CA GLN A 129 -7.07 9.03 -18.97
C GLN A 129 -7.35 10.46 -18.42
N GLY A 130 -8.56 10.98 -18.67
CA GLY A 130 -8.93 12.34 -18.27
C GLY A 130 -8.17 13.45 -19.02
N GLY A 131 -7.67 13.18 -20.24
CA GLY A 131 -6.92 14.13 -21.04
C GLY A 131 -5.42 14.18 -20.75
N VAL A 132 -4.90 13.23 -19.96
CA VAL A 132 -3.46 13.12 -19.64
C VAL A 132 -2.67 12.57 -20.83
N TYR A 133 -3.29 11.72 -21.65
CA TYR A 133 -2.66 11.07 -22.81
C TYR A 133 -3.37 11.38 -24.13
N VAL A 134 -2.61 11.34 -25.20
CA VAL A 134 -3.12 11.32 -26.58
C VAL A 134 -3.28 9.85 -27.01
N PRO A 135 -4.51 9.37 -27.23
CA PRO A 135 -4.73 8.01 -27.69
C PRO A 135 -4.23 7.82 -29.13
N ARG A 136 -3.54 6.69 -29.38
CA ARG A 136 -3.14 6.25 -30.71
C ARG A 136 -3.72 4.87 -30.99
N ARG A 137 -4.36 4.69 -32.14
CA ARG A 137 -4.95 3.41 -32.56
C ARG A 137 -4.67 3.18 -34.02
N ALA A 138 -4.54 1.92 -34.45
CA ALA A 138 -4.51 1.58 -35.86
C ALA A 138 -5.87 1.96 -36.48
N GLN A 139 -5.83 2.51 -37.67
CA GLN A 139 -7.04 2.83 -38.43
C GLN A 139 -7.51 1.56 -39.18
N GLN A 140 -8.07 0.60 -38.47
CA GLN A 140 -8.82 -0.50 -39.08
C GLN A 140 -10.31 -0.23 -38.92
N GLN A 141 -11.00 -0.06 -40.01
CA GLN A 141 -12.46 -0.05 -40.04
C GLN A 141 -12.95 -1.48 -40.17
N VAL A 142 -13.58 -1.98 -39.12
CA VAL A 142 -14.21 -3.33 -39.12
C VAL A 142 -15.72 -3.14 -39.24
N ASN A 143 -16.31 -3.75 -40.25
CA ASN A 143 -17.76 -3.78 -40.44
C ASN A 143 -18.36 -4.92 -39.57
N HIS A 144 -19.09 -4.57 -38.54
CA HIS A 144 -19.72 -5.52 -37.63
C HIS A 144 -21.19 -5.80 -37.97
N GLY A 145 -21.60 -5.70 -39.24
CA GLY A 145 -22.94 -6.07 -39.69
C GLY A 145 -24.09 -5.21 -39.13
N GLY A 146 -23.81 -4.06 -38.58
CA GLY A 146 -24.75 -3.11 -38.00
C GLY A 146 -24.51 -1.68 -38.51
N GLU A 147 -25.42 -0.78 -38.24
CA GLU A 147 -25.32 0.62 -38.59
C GLU A 147 -24.10 1.31 -37.94
N GLY A 148 -23.07 1.53 -38.69
CA GLY A 148 -21.89 2.32 -38.31
C GLY A 148 -20.59 1.52 -38.25
N LEU A 149 -19.51 2.14 -38.73
CA LEU A 149 -18.15 1.65 -38.62
C LEU A 149 -17.65 1.88 -37.18
N ARG A 150 -17.38 0.83 -36.45
CA ARG A 150 -16.69 0.92 -35.16
C ARG A 150 -15.20 0.65 -35.36
N GLN A 151 -14.39 1.46 -34.71
CA GLN A 151 -12.96 1.23 -34.65
C GLN A 151 -12.69 -0.06 -33.84
N ALA A 152 -12.04 -1.03 -34.46
CA ALA A 152 -11.69 -2.26 -33.75
C ALA A 152 -10.67 -1.97 -32.63
N GLU A 153 -10.84 -2.63 -31.49
CA GLU A 153 -9.77 -2.70 -30.50
C GLU A 153 -8.63 -3.55 -31.04
N LEU A 154 -7.42 -3.03 -30.95
CA LEU A 154 -6.22 -3.72 -31.42
C LEU A 154 -5.93 -4.95 -30.56
N TRP A 155 -5.53 -6.02 -31.23
CA TRP A 155 -5.08 -7.26 -30.60
C TRP A 155 -3.62 -7.54 -30.96
N GLY A 156 -2.88 -8.06 -29.98
CA GLY A 156 -1.58 -8.70 -30.22
C GLY A 156 -0.64 -7.86 -31.09
N PRO A 157 -0.28 -8.35 -32.28
CA PRO A 157 0.71 -7.73 -33.16
C PRO A 157 0.37 -6.32 -33.62
N ASP A 158 -0.92 -5.99 -33.74
CA ASP A 158 -1.35 -4.70 -34.29
C ASP A 158 -0.90 -3.52 -33.44
N GLN A 159 -0.90 -3.68 -32.12
CA GLN A 159 -0.42 -2.62 -31.22
C GLN A 159 1.08 -2.40 -31.33
N TRP A 160 1.85 -3.44 -31.61
CA TRP A 160 3.28 -3.33 -31.87
C TRP A 160 3.55 -2.56 -33.17
N LEU A 161 2.70 -2.70 -34.19
CA LEU A 161 2.82 -1.92 -35.41
C LEU A 161 2.57 -0.43 -35.17
N VAL A 162 1.61 -0.09 -34.30
CA VAL A 162 1.39 1.32 -33.87
C VAL A 162 2.59 1.84 -33.11
N LEU A 163 3.18 1.04 -32.20
CA LEU A 163 4.43 1.43 -31.53
C LEU A 163 5.54 1.65 -32.53
N LYS A 164 5.72 0.76 -33.51
CA LYS A 164 6.72 0.92 -34.57
C LYS A 164 6.57 2.22 -35.32
N GLN A 165 5.33 2.58 -35.72
CA GLN A 165 5.04 3.85 -36.35
C GLN A 165 5.44 5.06 -35.50
N VAL A 166 5.13 5.03 -34.18
CA VAL A 166 5.54 6.07 -33.24
C VAL A 166 7.06 6.19 -33.17
N LEU A 167 7.77 5.07 -33.13
CA LEU A 167 9.25 5.06 -33.11
C LEU A 167 9.83 5.61 -34.43
N GLU A 168 9.24 5.25 -35.59
CA GLU A 168 9.63 5.75 -36.88
C GLU A 168 9.37 7.25 -37.02
N GLU A 169 8.29 7.78 -36.45
CA GLU A 169 7.99 9.22 -36.42
C GLU A 169 8.93 9.99 -35.48
N ARG A 170 9.34 9.44 -34.37
CA ARG A 170 10.11 10.11 -33.30
C ARG A 170 11.61 9.88 -33.38
N GLN A 171 12.06 8.78 -34.01
CA GLN A 171 13.48 8.40 -34.16
C GLN A 171 14.31 8.50 -32.87
N PRO A 172 13.84 7.94 -31.70
CA PRO A 172 14.60 8.05 -30.47
C PRO A 172 15.93 7.30 -30.58
N LYS A 173 16.98 7.87 -29.98
CA LYS A 173 18.30 7.24 -29.92
C LYS A 173 18.32 6.05 -28.96
N SER A 174 17.50 6.09 -27.91
CA SER A 174 17.35 5.03 -26.92
C SER A 174 15.91 4.90 -26.45
N ILE A 175 15.53 3.67 -26.08
CA ILE A 175 14.19 3.31 -25.64
C ILE A 175 14.37 2.64 -24.26
N ALA A 176 13.86 3.29 -23.21
CA ALA A 176 13.87 2.75 -21.87
C ALA A 176 12.67 1.81 -21.67
N LEU A 177 12.92 0.68 -21.02
CA LEU A 177 11.95 -0.37 -20.73
C LEU A 177 12.05 -0.76 -19.25
N ASP A 178 10.94 -1.18 -18.67
CA ASP A 178 10.87 -1.63 -17.28
C ASP A 178 11.40 -3.06 -17.15
N VAL A 179 12.72 -3.17 -17.18
CA VAL A 179 13.50 -4.39 -17.01
C VAL A 179 14.56 -4.11 -15.96
N SER A 180 14.52 -4.81 -14.84
CA SER A 180 15.50 -4.67 -13.74
C SER A 180 15.78 -6.01 -13.08
N ARG A 181 17.01 -6.18 -12.60
CA ARG A 181 17.39 -7.31 -11.73
C ARG A 181 17.36 -6.95 -10.25
N THR A 182 17.16 -5.69 -9.95
CA THR A 182 17.24 -5.14 -8.59
C THR A 182 15.88 -4.71 -8.08
N PHE A 183 15.14 -3.94 -8.89
CA PHE A 183 13.90 -3.32 -8.45
C PHE A 183 12.69 -4.00 -9.09
N ALA A 184 11.90 -4.73 -8.30
CA ALA A 184 10.66 -5.32 -8.77
C ALA A 184 9.70 -4.27 -9.36
N PHE A 185 9.72 -3.04 -8.84
CA PHE A 185 8.96 -1.91 -9.37
C PHE A 185 9.37 -1.40 -10.75
N ALA A 186 10.55 -1.79 -11.21
CA ALA A 186 11.09 -1.43 -12.52
C ALA A 186 11.26 -2.66 -13.43
N ASP A 187 10.65 -3.80 -13.10
CA ASP A 187 10.73 -5.07 -13.82
C ASP A 187 9.32 -5.58 -14.22
N GLY A 188 8.49 -4.65 -14.70
CA GLY A 188 7.11 -4.96 -15.09
C GLY A 188 6.96 -5.53 -16.50
N LEU A 189 7.98 -5.40 -17.36
CA LEU A 189 7.95 -5.93 -18.72
C LEU A 189 8.08 -7.45 -18.72
N SER A 190 6.95 -8.16 -18.89
CA SER A 190 7.00 -9.62 -18.95
C SER A 190 7.80 -10.13 -20.15
N HIS A 191 8.40 -11.33 -20.00
CA HIS A 191 9.19 -11.95 -21.07
C HIS A 191 8.43 -12.08 -22.38
N GLY A 192 7.15 -12.51 -22.36
CA GLY A 192 6.35 -12.66 -23.56
C GLY A 192 6.01 -11.32 -24.24
N GLU A 193 5.84 -10.24 -23.46
CA GLU A 193 5.66 -8.89 -24.04
C GLU A 193 6.97 -8.38 -24.65
N TYR A 194 8.11 -8.64 -24.01
CA TYR A 194 9.42 -8.31 -24.57
C TYR A 194 9.67 -9.04 -25.89
N GLU A 195 9.46 -10.37 -25.97
CA GLU A 195 9.64 -11.14 -27.18
C GLU A 195 8.74 -10.68 -28.33
N GLY A 196 7.44 -10.48 -28.04
CA GLY A 196 6.47 -10.00 -29.04
C GLY A 196 6.82 -8.61 -29.58
N MET A 197 7.24 -7.70 -28.68
CA MET A 197 7.71 -6.37 -29.05
C MET A 197 8.99 -6.44 -29.91
N ALA A 198 10.00 -7.19 -29.47
CA ALA A 198 11.28 -7.33 -30.15
C ALA A 198 11.10 -7.93 -31.54
N GLN A 199 10.26 -8.95 -31.69
CA GLN A 199 9.94 -9.55 -32.98
C GLN A 199 9.27 -8.56 -33.95
N ALA A 200 8.31 -7.81 -33.46
CA ALA A 200 7.55 -6.84 -34.27
C ALA A 200 8.38 -5.63 -34.70
N LEU A 201 9.22 -5.12 -33.81
CA LEU A 201 10.03 -3.94 -34.07
C LEU A 201 11.28 -4.26 -34.92
N GLY A 202 11.90 -5.40 -34.70
CA GLY A 202 13.09 -5.85 -35.39
C GLY A 202 14.40 -5.37 -34.76
N PRO A 203 15.55 -5.91 -35.24
CA PRO A 203 16.84 -5.79 -34.56
C PRO A 203 17.38 -4.35 -34.46
N ASP A 204 17.01 -3.46 -35.38
CA ASP A 204 17.48 -2.08 -35.36
C ASP A 204 16.90 -1.27 -34.20
N TRP A 205 15.67 -1.53 -33.83
CA TRP A 205 15.04 -0.95 -32.65
C TRP A 205 15.50 -1.63 -31.36
N VAL A 206 15.60 -2.96 -31.34
CA VAL A 206 16.04 -3.73 -30.18
C VAL A 206 17.43 -3.27 -29.70
N ARG A 207 18.34 -2.91 -30.59
CA ARG A 207 19.66 -2.36 -30.22
C ARG A 207 19.60 -1.03 -29.45
N ARG A 208 18.46 -0.33 -29.47
CA ARG A 208 18.23 0.92 -28.73
C ARG A 208 17.60 0.71 -27.36
N PHE A 209 17.23 -0.52 -27.01
CA PHE A 209 16.64 -0.86 -25.71
C PHE A 209 17.65 -0.68 -24.59
N LYS A 210 17.20 -0.11 -23.48
CA LYS A 210 17.95 0.02 -22.24
C LYS A 210 17.01 -0.09 -21.03
N PRO A 211 17.47 -0.53 -19.86
CA PRO A 211 16.68 -0.50 -18.64
C PRO A 211 16.26 0.93 -18.26
N ALA A 212 15.04 1.10 -17.77
CA ALA A 212 14.58 2.35 -17.16
C ALA A 212 15.02 2.51 -15.71
N GLU A 213 15.24 1.39 -15.03
CA GLU A 213 15.73 1.23 -13.65
C GLU A 213 15.17 2.25 -12.64
N GLY A 214 15.91 3.33 -12.35
CA GLY A 214 15.50 4.29 -11.32
C GLY A 214 14.28 5.14 -11.66
N LEU A 215 13.92 5.30 -12.94
CA LEU A 215 12.77 6.14 -13.33
C LEU A 215 11.44 5.63 -12.77
N PRO A 216 11.05 4.34 -12.97
CA PRO A 216 9.81 3.81 -12.38
C PRO A 216 9.81 3.88 -10.85
N VAL A 217 10.95 3.56 -10.23
CA VAL A 217 11.12 3.58 -8.77
C VAL A 217 10.85 4.98 -8.21
N ASP A 218 11.52 5.98 -8.77
CA ASP A 218 11.40 7.36 -8.30
C ASP A 218 10.03 7.97 -8.63
N LEU A 219 9.41 7.58 -9.75
CA LEU A 219 8.05 8.03 -10.09
C LEU A 219 7.01 7.49 -9.09
N LEU A 220 7.15 6.23 -8.67
CA LEU A 220 6.29 5.64 -7.64
C LEU A 220 6.53 6.28 -6.26
N ALA A 221 7.78 6.65 -5.95
CA ALA A 221 8.15 7.29 -4.70
C ALA A 221 7.79 8.78 -4.63
N TRP A 222 7.67 9.47 -5.77
CA TRP A 222 7.45 10.92 -5.81
C TRP A 222 6.08 11.31 -5.27
N ARG A 223 6.07 12.24 -4.32
CA ARG A 223 4.86 12.82 -3.73
C ARG A 223 4.66 14.28 -4.18
N ILE A 224 3.41 14.66 -4.36
CA ILE A 224 3.02 16.03 -4.69
C ILE A 224 2.41 16.71 -3.44
N PRO A 225 2.38 18.06 -3.36
CA PRO A 225 1.95 18.75 -2.15
C PRO A 225 0.53 18.42 -1.66
N ASP A 226 -0.40 18.11 -2.57
CA ASP A 226 -1.76 17.74 -2.16
C ASP A 226 -1.85 16.32 -1.59
N GLU A 227 -1.03 15.38 -2.08
CA GLU A 227 -0.90 14.06 -1.46
C GLU A 227 -0.37 14.18 -0.02
N VAL A 228 0.62 15.05 0.23
CA VAL A 228 1.18 15.26 1.59
C VAL A 228 0.10 15.77 2.55
N ARG A 229 -0.73 16.73 2.12
CA ARG A 229 -1.85 17.22 2.96
C ARG A 229 -2.89 16.15 3.24
N PHE A 230 -3.22 15.35 2.24
CA PHE A 230 -4.16 14.23 2.40
C PHE A 230 -3.61 13.16 3.34
N TYR A 231 -2.33 12.87 3.24
CA TYR A 231 -1.67 11.83 4.02
C TYR A 231 -1.66 12.11 5.52
N GLU A 232 -1.59 13.38 5.92
CA GLU A 232 -1.75 13.76 7.33
C GLU A 232 -3.11 13.32 7.89
N ASP A 233 -4.19 13.50 7.12
CA ASP A 233 -5.53 13.10 7.55
C ASP A 233 -5.69 11.56 7.54
N GLU A 234 -5.05 10.86 6.60
CA GLU A 234 -5.03 9.39 6.54
C GLU A 234 -4.27 8.81 7.74
N THR A 235 -3.11 9.35 8.07
CA THR A 235 -2.33 8.94 9.26
C THR A 235 -3.08 9.23 10.56
N LYS A 236 -3.77 10.37 10.68
CA LYS A 236 -4.65 10.66 11.84
C LYS A 236 -5.74 9.62 12.00
N LEU A 237 -6.32 9.16 10.88
CA LEU A 237 -7.36 8.12 10.92
C LEU A 237 -6.80 6.80 11.43
N ALA A 238 -5.65 6.37 10.92
CA ALA A 238 -4.96 5.15 11.39
C ALA A 238 -4.70 5.22 12.90
N TRP A 239 -4.18 6.33 13.38
CA TRP A 239 -3.97 6.60 14.80
C TRP A 239 -5.23 6.49 15.64
N ASN A 240 -6.33 7.11 15.21
CA ASN A 240 -7.62 7.08 15.93
C ASN A 240 -8.18 5.66 16.02
N ILE A 241 -7.97 4.85 14.99
CA ILE A 241 -8.40 3.44 15.01
C ILE A 241 -7.56 2.66 16.02
N ILE A 242 -6.24 2.84 16.02
CA ILE A 242 -5.34 2.18 16.99
C ILE A 242 -5.66 2.62 18.43
N GLU A 243 -5.84 3.93 18.69
CA GLU A 243 -6.23 4.44 20.01
C GLU A 243 -7.53 3.82 20.52
N THR A 244 -8.50 3.62 19.61
CA THR A 244 -9.78 2.97 19.94
C THR A 244 -9.59 1.47 20.17
N ALA A 245 -8.82 0.79 19.31
CA ALA A 245 -8.52 -0.63 19.43
C ALA A 245 -7.84 -0.95 20.76
N PHE A 246 -6.89 -0.12 21.18
CA PHE A 246 -6.16 -0.25 22.47
C PHE A 246 -6.85 0.52 23.62
N SER A 247 -8.16 0.42 23.69
CA SER A 247 -8.98 1.01 24.76
C SER A 247 -10.05 0.03 25.29
N ASN A 248 -10.73 0.42 26.37
CA ASN A 248 -11.86 -0.36 26.89
C ASN A 248 -13.12 -0.35 26.01
N GLN A 249 -13.10 0.36 24.87
CA GLN A 249 -14.16 0.24 23.87
C GLN A 249 -14.07 -1.11 23.13
N VAL A 250 -12.87 -1.67 23.02
CA VAL A 250 -12.60 -2.93 22.30
C VAL A 250 -12.10 -4.03 23.26
N ILE A 251 -11.21 -3.68 24.18
CA ILE A 251 -10.56 -4.67 25.06
C ILE A 251 -11.23 -4.74 26.44
N THR A 252 -11.70 -5.92 26.79
CA THR A 252 -12.07 -6.31 28.15
C THR A 252 -11.01 -7.28 28.67
N PRO A 253 -10.12 -6.84 29.60
CA PRO A 253 -9.08 -7.71 30.14
C PRO A 253 -9.63 -9.00 30.74
N GLY A 254 -8.98 -10.12 30.46
CA GLY A 254 -9.44 -11.45 30.89
C GLY A 254 -10.49 -12.10 29.99
N VAL A 255 -10.98 -11.40 28.95
CA VAL A 255 -12.02 -11.87 28.01
C VAL A 255 -11.57 -11.76 26.57
N THR A 256 -11.16 -10.57 26.13
CA THR A 256 -10.80 -10.27 24.74
C THR A 256 -9.48 -10.95 24.37
N ARG A 257 -9.45 -11.61 23.20
CA ARG A 257 -8.24 -12.17 22.60
C ARG A 257 -7.57 -11.17 21.67
N ILE A 258 -6.32 -11.39 21.33
CA ILE A 258 -5.64 -10.55 20.33
C ILE A 258 -6.36 -10.62 18.99
N SER A 259 -6.82 -11.80 18.56
CA SER A 259 -7.57 -11.98 17.32
C SER A 259 -8.90 -11.20 17.29
N ASP A 260 -9.58 -11.01 18.45
CA ASP A 260 -10.78 -10.19 18.52
C ASP A 260 -10.49 -8.72 18.17
N VAL A 261 -9.33 -8.21 18.63
CA VAL A 261 -8.87 -6.85 18.34
C VAL A 261 -8.52 -6.70 16.85
N GLU A 262 -7.79 -7.66 16.30
CA GLU A 262 -7.46 -7.67 14.86
C GLU A 262 -8.72 -7.69 13.99
N TRP A 263 -9.71 -8.52 14.31
CA TRP A 263 -10.97 -8.56 13.57
C TRP A 263 -11.77 -7.26 13.73
N TRP A 264 -11.73 -6.62 14.90
CA TRP A 264 -12.35 -5.32 15.10
C TRP A 264 -11.68 -4.25 14.21
N MET A 265 -10.34 -4.23 14.13
CA MET A 265 -9.61 -3.28 13.28
C MET A 265 -9.93 -3.48 11.80
N ARG A 266 -10.01 -4.73 11.32
CA ARG A 266 -10.44 -5.07 9.95
C ARG A 266 -11.86 -4.60 9.67
N GLN A 267 -12.78 -4.91 10.58
CA GLN A 267 -14.19 -4.50 10.43
C GLN A 267 -14.32 -2.98 10.41
N ARG A 268 -13.55 -2.27 11.23
CA ARG A 268 -13.59 -0.81 11.28
C ARG A 268 -13.19 -0.17 9.95
N LEU A 269 -12.19 -0.70 9.25
CA LEU A 269 -11.83 -0.25 7.89
C LEU A 269 -12.97 -0.48 6.89
N ALA A 270 -13.55 -1.66 6.91
CA ALA A 270 -14.68 -2.01 6.03
C ALA A 270 -15.89 -1.09 6.28
N ASP A 271 -16.20 -0.78 7.54
CA ASP A 271 -17.29 0.13 7.92
C ASP A 271 -17.06 1.56 7.41
N LEU A 272 -15.80 1.99 7.35
CA LEU A 272 -15.38 3.28 6.79
C LEU A 272 -15.31 3.28 5.25
N GLY A 273 -15.48 2.12 4.61
CA GLY A 273 -15.33 1.95 3.17
C GLY A 273 -13.89 2.12 2.70
N LEU A 274 -12.93 1.75 3.55
CA LEU A 274 -11.49 1.78 3.30
C LEU A 274 -10.94 0.37 3.15
N ASP A 275 -9.67 0.28 2.76
CA ASP A 275 -8.93 -0.96 2.57
C ASP A 275 -7.61 -0.93 3.37
N THR A 276 -6.87 -2.03 3.32
CA THR A 276 -5.51 -2.13 3.86
C THR A 276 -4.63 -2.87 2.87
N TRP A 277 -3.34 -2.66 2.93
CA TRP A 277 -2.38 -3.36 2.08
C TRP A 277 -1.77 -4.60 2.76
N PHE A 278 -1.96 -4.75 4.06
CA PHE A 278 -1.65 -5.97 4.84
C PHE A 278 -2.68 -6.19 5.95
N GLN A 279 -2.69 -7.37 6.54
CA GLN A 279 -3.62 -7.67 7.62
C GLN A 279 -3.08 -7.16 8.95
N PRO A 280 -3.88 -6.43 9.75
CA PRO A 280 -3.44 -6.00 11.07
C PRO A 280 -3.02 -7.18 11.95
N SER A 281 -2.00 -6.97 12.75
CA SER A 281 -1.55 -7.92 13.75
C SER A 281 -1.52 -7.29 15.14
N VAL A 282 -1.78 -8.11 16.16
CA VAL A 282 -1.68 -7.73 17.57
C VAL A 282 -0.88 -8.79 18.31
N ASP A 283 0.13 -8.38 19.06
CA ASP A 283 0.88 -9.28 19.92
C ASP A 283 0.92 -8.80 21.38
N VAL A 284 1.29 -9.72 22.27
CA VAL A 284 1.30 -9.52 23.72
C VAL A 284 2.64 -9.93 24.30
N GLN A 285 3.22 -9.07 25.12
CA GLN A 285 4.30 -9.43 26.02
C GLN A 285 3.79 -9.42 27.47
N ARG A 286 4.03 -10.50 28.22
CA ARG A 286 3.55 -10.66 29.58
C ARG A 286 4.69 -10.91 30.55
N GLN A 287 4.62 -10.30 31.71
CA GLN A 287 5.60 -10.53 32.76
C GLN A 287 5.69 -11.99 33.14
N GLY A 288 6.90 -12.56 33.07
CA GLY A 288 7.19 -13.94 33.49
C GLY A 288 6.77 -15.01 32.47
N ALA A 289 6.31 -14.63 31.26
CA ALA A 289 5.94 -15.56 30.20
C ALA A 289 6.80 -15.36 28.96
N THR A 290 7.03 -16.43 28.19
CA THR A 290 7.57 -16.38 26.82
C THR A 290 6.45 -16.40 25.80
N GLU A 291 6.74 -16.04 24.54
CA GLU A 291 5.76 -16.12 23.45
C GLU A 291 5.18 -17.52 23.29
N GLU A 292 6.02 -18.57 23.39
CA GLU A 292 5.57 -19.96 23.28
C GLU A 292 4.58 -20.34 24.39
N GLN A 293 4.76 -19.79 25.62
CA GLN A 293 3.85 -20.03 26.74
C GLN A 293 2.52 -19.30 26.57
N LEU A 294 2.51 -18.17 25.87
CA LEU A 294 1.27 -17.42 25.56
C LEU A 294 0.46 -18.09 24.45
N GLY A 295 1.14 -18.76 23.51
CA GLY A 295 0.52 -19.35 22.32
C GLY A 295 0.13 -18.30 21.27
N GLU A 296 -0.52 -18.76 20.19
CA GLU A 296 -0.79 -17.94 19.00
C GLU A 296 -1.93 -16.92 19.19
N ASP A 297 -2.87 -17.16 20.10
CA ASP A 297 -4.05 -16.31 20.31
C ASP A 297 -4.37 -16.13 21.79
N PRO A 298 -3.51 -15.45 22.56
CA PRO A 298 -3.69 -15.28 23.99
C PRO A 298 -4.85 -14.35 24.31
N VAL A 299 -5.52 -14.65 25.44
CA VAL A 299 -6.45 -13.71 26.08
C VAL A 299 -5.64 -12.60 26.74
N ILE A 300 -5.95 -11.35 26.39
CA ILE A 300 -5.32 -10.15 26.94
C ILE A 300 -5.61 -10.04 28.44
N GLN A 301 -4.57 -9.86 29.24
CA GLN A 301 -4.67 -9.80 30.70
C GLN A 301 -4.20 -8.43 31.23
N ARG A 302 -4.60 -8.13 32.46
CA ARG A 302 -4.06 -6.97 33.18
C ARG A 302 -2.55 -7.11 33.40
N GLY A 303 -1.81 -6.07 33.07
CA GLY A 303 -0.34 -6.02 33.12
C GLY A 303 0.35 -6.43 31.83
N ASP A 304 -0.40 -6.77 30.78
CA ASP A 304 0.16 -7.06 29.46
C ASP A 304 0.63 -5.78 28.75
N VAL A 305 1.74 -5.88 28.07
CA VAL A 305 2.18 -4.93 27.04
C VAL A 305 1.62 -5.42 25.71
N LEU A 306 0.93 -4.55 25.00
CA LEU A 306 0.36 -4.81 23.68
C LEU A 306 1.23 -4.14 22.62
N HIS A 307 1.28 -4.72 21.46
CA HIS A 307 1.81 -4.14 20.24
C HIS A 307 0.83 -4.39 19.11
N CYS A 308 0.67 -3.44 18.19
CA CYS A 308 -0.03 -3.68 16.95
C CYS A 308 0.77 -3.15 15.77
N ASP A 309 0.54 -3.78 14.61
CA ASP A 309 0.99 -3.34 13.31
C ASP A 309 -0.25 -3.13 12.43
N TYR A 310 -0.42 -1.92 11.87
CA TYR A 310 -1.66 -1.50 11.25
C TYR A 310 -1.47 -0.46 10.13
N GLY A 311 -2.03 -0.74 8.97
CA GLY A 311 -2.05 0.15 7.83
C GLY A 311 -3.44 0.44 7.30
N VAL A 312 -3.63 1.64 6.76
CA VAL A 312 -4.83 2.09 6.06
C VAL A 312 -4.48 2.33 4.60
N THR A 313 -5.39 2.00 3.69
CA THR A 313 -5.29 2.36 2.27
C THR A 313 -6.47 3.24 1.88
N ALA A 314 -6.15 4.46 1.47
CA ALA A 314 -7.13 5.39 0.93
C ALA A 314 -6.58 6.11 -0.31
N LEU A 315 -7.40 6.31 -1.34
CA LEU A 315 -7.02 6.98 -2.59
C LEU A 315 -5.74 6.40 -3.24
N ARG A 316 -5.48 5.11 -3.07
CA ARG A 316 -4.27 4.36 -3.50
C ARG A 316 -3.01 4.71 -2.70
N LEU A 317 -3.10 5.46 -1.63
CA LEU A 317 -2.00 5.72 -0.71
C LEU A 317 -2.13 4.76 0.48
N ASN A 318 -1.02 4.47 1.12
CA ASN A 318 -0.94 3.51 2.22
C ASN A 318 -0.22 4.16 3.41
N THR A 319 -0.72 3.91 4.62
CA THR A 319 -0.01 4.19 5.87
C THR A 319 0.57 2.91 6.44
N ASP A 320 1.55 3.04 7.33
CA ASP A 320 2.10 1.97 8.14
C ASP A 320 2.43 2.46 9.54
N THR A 321 1.94 1.78 10.56
CA THR A 321 2.00 2.31 11.91
C THR A 321 2.04 1.19 12.94
N GLN A 322 3.08 1.16 13.78
CA GLN A 322 3.18 0.22 14.90
C GLN A 322 3.18 0.98 16.23
N HIS A 323 2.24 0.60 17.10
CA HIS A 323 2.07 1.22 18.41
C HIS A 323 2.10 0.23 19.55
N MET A 324 2.50 0.76 20.72
CA MET A 324 2.53 0.06 21.99
C MET A 324 1.32 0.42 22.85
N GLY A 325 0.70 -0.58 23.47
CA GLY A 325 -0.35 -0.44 24.47
C GLY A 325 0.03 -1.08 25.81
N TYR A 326 -0.65 -0.70 26.88
CA TYR A 326 -0.50 -1.32 28.18
C TYR A 326 -1.85 -1.51 28.88
N VAL A 327 -2.09 -2.70 29.40
CA VAL A 327 -3.30 -3.03 30.14
C VAL A 327 -3.04 -2.79 31.62
N LEU A 328 -3.60 -1.72 32.18
CA LEU A 328 -3.39 -1.36 33.59
C LEU A 328 -3.81 -2.49 34.53
N ARG A 329 -2.97 -2.77 35.55
CA ARG A 329 -3.33 -3.65 36.68
C ARG A 329 -4.35 -2.94 37.55
N GLU A 330 -4.98 -3.72 38.44
CA GLU A 330 -5.91 -3.17 39.39
C GLU A 330 -5.20 -2.15 40.32
N GLY A 331 -5.75 -0.96 40.42
CA GLY A 331 -5.18 0.14 41.20
C GLY A 331 -4.06 0.95 40.50
N GLU A 332 -3.52 0.50 39.35
CA GLU A 332 -2.57 1.29 38.58
C GLU A 332 -3.28 2.46 37.89
N LYS A 333 -2.59 3.59 37.86
CA LYS A 333 -3.07 4.80 37.16
C LYS A 333 -2.28 5.12 35.91
N ASP A 334 -1.10 4.49 35.76
CA ASP A 334 -0.15 4.77 34.72
C ASP A 334 0.76 3.54 34.49
N VAL A 335 1.49 3.55 33.38
CA VAL A 335 2.44 2.51 32.97
C VAL A 335 3.63 2.45 33.94
N PRO A 336 4.16 1.26 34.29
CA PRO A 336 5.40 1.12 35.05
C PRO A 336 6.57 1.91 34.46
N ALA A 337 7.40 2.46 35.34
CA ALA A 337 8.50 3.36 34.93
C ALA A 337 9.49 2.70 33.96
N GLY A 338 9.81 1.43 34.18
CA GLY A 338 10.70 0.66 33.30
C GLY A 338 10.14 0.45 31.89
N LEU A 339 8.83 0.26 31.74
CA LEU A 339 8.18 0.17 30.43
C LEU A 339 8.18 1.51 29.71
N LYS A 340 7.93 2.62 30.42
CA LYS A 340 8.05 3.97 29.84
C LYS A 340 9.49 4.26 29.39
N ALA A 341 10.48 3.81 30.14
CA ALA A 341 11.89 3.95 29.76
C ALA A 341 12.19 3.11 28.50
N ALA A 342 11.64 1.90 28.39
CA ALA A 342 11.77 1.06 27.20
C ALA A 342 11.20 1.74 25.95
N LEU A 343 9.99 2.30 26.01
CA LEU A 343 9.38 3.06 24.92
C LEU A 343 10.24 4.27 24.53
N LYS A 344 10.76 4.99 25.53
CA LYS A 344 11.66 6.14 25.29
C LYS A 344 12.95 5.73 24.56
N THR A 345 13.48 4.54 24.84
CA THR A 345 14.66 4.00 24.14
C THR A 345 14.33 3.74 22.67
N SER A 346 13.17 3.19 22.35
CA SER A 346 12.70 3.02 20.97
C SER A 346 12.48 4.37 20.29
N ASN A 347 11.85 5.35 20.96
CA ASN A 347 11.74 6.71 20.43
C ASN A 347 13.10 7.34 20.11
N ARG A 348 14.12 7.08 20.96
CA ARG A 348 15.47 7.58 20.68
C ARG A 348 16.05 6.96 19.41
N LEU A 349 15.79 5.68 19.16
CA LEU A 349 16.21 5.03 17.93
C LEU A 349 15.46 5.59 16.71
N GLN A 350 14.17 5.91 16.84
CA GLN A 350 13.42 6.64 15.79
C GLN A 350 14.04 8.02 15.51
N ASP A 351 14.45 8.79 16.54
CA ASP A 351 15.13 10.06 16.37
C ASP A 351 16.43 9.89 15.56
N ILE A 352 17.20 8.86 15.85
CA ILE A 352 18.45 8.58 15.15
C ILE A 352 18.19 8.36 13.64
N VAL A 353 17.23 7.50 13.30
CA VAL A 353 16.89 7.23 11.88
C VAL A 353 16.32 8.47 11.20
N PHE A 354 15.42 9.19 11.88
CA PHE A 354 14.84 10.45 11.41
C PHE A 354 15.91 11.52 11.10
N GLU A 355 16.93 11.65 11.94
CA GLU A 355 18.04 12.58 11.75
C GLU A 355 18.99 12.15 10.62
N GLU A 356 19.13 10.86 10.37
CA GLU A 356 20.03 10.31 9.34
C GLU A 356 19.38 10.23 7.95
N LEU A 357 18.05 10.16 7.84
CA LEU A 357 17.33 10.21 6.58
C LEU A 357 17.48 11.59 5.92
N ARG A 358 18.30 11.64 4.85
CA ARG A 358 18.54 12.89 4.09
C ARG A 358 18.65 12.59 2.61
N PRO A 359 18.08 13.44 1.73
CA PRO A 359 18.24 13.32 0.29
C PRO A 359 19.70 13.23 -0.14
N GLY A 360 19.95 12.35 -1.11
CA GLY A 360 21.26 12.10 -1.69
C GLY A 360 22.06 10.98 -1.03
N ARG A 361 21.72 10.60 0.21
CA ARG A 361 22.31 9.41 0.87
C ARG A 361 21.63 8.14 0.38
N THR A 362 22.36 7.04 0.35
CA THR A 362 21.77 5.72 0.12
C THR A 362 21.12 5.17 1.39
N GLY A 363 20.17 4.25 1.25
CA GLY A 363 19.57 3.56 2.40
C GLY A 363 20.63 2.85 3.26
N ASN A 364 21.65 2.26 2.62
CA ASN A 364 22.77 1.59 3.30
C ASN A 364 23.65 2.58 4.08
N GLU A 365 23.86 3.80 3.60
CA GLU A 365 24.57 4.85 4.35
C GLU A 365 23.75 5.34 5.55
N VAL A 366 22.43 5.47 5.41
CA VAL A 366 21.53 5.81 6.52
C VAL A 366 21.56 4.70 7.57
N LEU A 367 21.39 3.43 7.16
CA LEU A 367 21.45 2.29 8.07
C LEU A 367 22.78 2.23 8.84
N LYS A 368 23.88 2.35 8.12
CA LYS A 368 25.24 2.27 8.72
C LYS A 368 25.43 3.33 9.81
N SER A 369 25.12 4.58 9.52
CA SER A 369 25.28 5.68 10.49
C SER A 369 24.30 5.55 11.66
N SER A 370 23.05 5.17 11.39
CA SER A 370 22.05 4.93 12.44
C SER A 370 22.50 3.81 13.38
N ARG A 371 23.00 2.70 12.86
CA ARG A 371 23.53 1.60 13.70
C ARG A 371 24.78 1.99 14.50
N GLN A 372 25.66 2.81 13.94
CA GLN A 372 26.82 3.33 14.68
C GLN A 372 26.36 4.20 15.87
N ARG A 373 25.40 5.07 15.68
CA ARG A 373 24.84 5.89 16.75
C ARG A 373 24.09 5.04 17.77
N MET A 374 23.24 4.12 17.33
CA MET A 374 22.55 3.15 18.17
C MET A 374 23.52 2.41 19.09
N ALA A 375 24.62 1.88 18.55
CA ALA A 375 25.65 1.19 19.31
C ALA A 375 26.39 2.10 20.28
N SER A 376 26.72 3.34 19.90
CA SER A 376 27.39 4.31 20.78
C SER A 376 26.51 4.76 21.96
N GLU A 377 25.20 4.74 21.80
CA GLU A 377 24.23 5.04 22.86
C GLU A 377 23.78 3.81 23.65
N GLY A 378 24.36 2.61 23.34
CA GLY A 378 24.07 1.37 24.04
C GLY A 378 22.64 0.85 23.83
N ILE A 379 22.01 1.21 22.72
CA ILE A 379 20.67 0.75 22.35
C ILE A 379 20.78 -0.65 21.72
N ASP A 380 20.08 -1.63 22.26
CA ASP A 380 19.90 -2.96 21.68
C ASP A 380 18.66 -2.91 20.77
N GLY A 381 18.87 -2.82 19.47
CA GLY A 381 17.77 -2.62 18.52
C GLY A 381 18.05 -3.15 17.13
N THR A 382 16.99 -3.11 16.31
CA THR A 382 16.99 -3.50 14.90
C THR A 382 16.25 -2.43 14.10
N ILE A 383 16.78 -2.07 12.93
CA ILE A 383 16.23 -1.04 12.05
C ILE A 383 15.72 -1.70 10.77
N TYR A 384 14.46 -1.47 10.48
CA TYR A 384 13.85 -1.79 9.21
C TYR A 384 12.94 -0.62 8.83
N SER A 385 13.45 0.28 8.00
CA SER A 385 12.68 1.45 7.55
C SER A 385 12.60 1.44 6.04
N HIS A 386 11.44 1.71 5.51
CA HIS A 386 11.17 1.56 4.08
C HIS A 386 10.42 2.75 3.50
N PRO A 387 10.54 3.03 2.19
CA PRO A 387 9.65 3.96 1.50
C PRO A 387 8.20 3.48 1.59
N ILE A 388 7.26 4.44 1.59
CA ILE A 388 5.83 4.16 1.59
C ILE A 388 5.09 5.12 0.65
N GLY A 389 3.87 4.80 0.27
CA GLY A 389 3.01 5.63 -0.56
C GLY A 389 2.05 4.83 -1.42
N LEU A 390 2.24 4.77 -2.75
CA LEU A 390 1.40 3.96 -3.65
C LEU A 390 1.50 2.44 -3.40
N HIS A 391 2.55 2.02 -2.72
CA HIS A 391 2.74 0.67 -2.20
C HIS A 391 3.16 0.80 -0.74
N GLY A 392 2.80 -0.16 0.11
CA GLY A 392 3.16 -0.17 1.52
C GLY A 392 4.67 -0.34 1.71
N HIS A 393 5.25 -1.49 1.37
CA HIS A 393 6.69 -1.60 1.14
C HIS A 393 7.00 -0.92 -0.19
N GLY A 394 7.23 0.40 -0.14
CA GLY A 394 7.24 1.28 -1.30
C GLY A 394 8.52 1.23 -2.12
N ALA A 395 8.47 1.90 -3.27
CA ALA A 395 9.61 2.06 -4.16
C ALA A 395 10.59 3.10 -3.59
N GLY A 396 11.88 2.79 -3.60
CA GLY A 396 12.95 3.69 -3.15
C GLY A 396 14.05 3.00 -2.36
N ALA A 397 14.79 3.79 -1.58
CA ALA A 397 15.94 3.33 -0.81
C ALA A 397 15.52 2.60 0.47
N MET A 398 15.79 1.31 0.56
CA MET A 398 15.55 0.49 1.76
C MET A 398 16.60 0.76 2.84
N VAL A 399 16.17 0.90 4.10
CA VAL A 399 17.04 1.14 5.26
C VAL A 399 17.01 -0.07 6.19
N GLY A 400 17.80 -1.08 5.90
CA GLY A 400 17.83 -2.34 6.64
C GLY A 400 16.68 -3.28 6.26
N LEU A 401 16.77 -4.48 6.78
CA LEU A 401 15.73 -5.52 6.87
C LEU A 401 15.95 -6.23 8.20
N TRP A 402 14.96 -6.88 8.76
CA TRP A 402 15.07 -7.59 10.03
C TRP A 402 16.26 -8.55 10.08
N ASP A 403 16.58 -9.21 8.94
CA ASP A 403 17.68 -10.14 8.77
C ASP A 403 18.90 -9.56 8.02
N ARG A 404 18.88 -8.26 7.66
CA ARG A 404 19.93 -7.58 6.88
C ARG A 404 20.34 -6.25 7.51
N GLN A 405 20.99 -6.34 8.67
CA GLN A 405 21.43 -5.17 9.42
C GLN A 405 22.80 -4.61 8.96
N GLU A 406 23.53 -5.32 8.10
CA GLU A 406 24.82 -4.87 7.54
C GLU A 406 24.66 -4.11 6.21
N GLY A 407 23.47 -4.15 5.61
CA GLY A 407 23.14 -3.50 4.36
C GLY A 407 22.21 -4.35 3.49
N VAL A 408 21.42 -3.70 2.66
CA VAL A 408 20.51 -4.32 1.69
C VAL A 408 21.08 -4.13 0.29
N PRO A 409 21.66 -5.17 -0.33
CA PRO A 409 22.22 -5.04 -1.67
C PRO A 409 21.17 -4.61 -2.70
N GLY A 410 21.53 -3.69 -3.57
CA GLY A 410 20.64 -3.16 -4.61
C GLY A 410 19.63 -2.14 -4.07
N ASN A 411 18.55 -2.57 -3.41
CA ASN A 411 17.50 -1.65 -2.92
C ASN A 411 18.04 -0.65 -1.89
N GLY A 412 18.96 -1.06 -1.03
CA GLY A 412 19.62 -0.16 -0.08
C GLY A 412 20.66 0.76 -0.72
N ASP A 413 21.13 0.47 -1.93
CA ASP A 413 22.08 1.31 -2.66
C ASP A 413 21.40 2.45 -3.42
N HIS A 414 20.06 2.43 -3.50
CA HIS A 414 19.29 3.54 -4.03
C HIS A 414 19.38 4.76 -3.11
N LYS A 415 19.14 5.95 -3.67
CA LYS A 415 19.26 7.20 -2.92
C LYS A 415 17.91 7.68 -2.41
N VAL A 416 17.88 8.13 -1.18
CA VAL A 416 16.79 8.92 -0.62
C VAL A 416 16.59 10.19 -1.45
N MET A 417 15.36 10.55 -1.75
CA MET A 417 15.00 11.75 -2.51
C MET A 417 14.25 12.76 -1.64
N ALA A 418 14.17 13.99 -2.09
CA ALA A 418 13.13 14.93 -1.69
C ALA A 418 11.77 14.51 -2.28
N ASN A 419 10.69 15.02 -1.72
CA ASN A 419 9.31 14.71 -2.12
C ASN A 419 8.99 13.21 -2.07
N MET A 420 9.35 12.52 -0.99
CA MET A 420 8.99 11.12 -0.77
C MET A 420 8.61 10.86 0.69
N TRP A 421 8.08 9.68 0.95
CA TRP A 421 7.69 9.23 2.28
C TRP A 421 8.44 7.99 2.69
N TYR A 422 8.61 7.83 3.99
CA TYR A 422 9.12 6.62 4.62
C TYR A 422 8.24 6.24 5.80
N SER A 423 8.19 4.95 6.08
CA SER A 423 7.88 4.47 7.40
C SER A 423 9.17 4.23 8.19
N ILE A 424 9.29 4.87 9.38
CA ILE A 424 10.40 4.63 10.30
C ILE A 424 10.00 3.49 11.21
N GLU A 425 10.27 2.28 10.74
CA GLU A 425 10.02 1.02 11.41
C GLU A 425 11.29 0.52 12.07
N LEU A 426 11.18 0.14 13.34
CA LEU A 426 12.29 -0.35 14.14
C LEU A 426 11.82 -0.94 15.47
N GLN A 427 12.72 -1.63 16.16
CA GLN A 427 12.48 -2.05 17.52
C GLN A 427 13.70 -1.81 18.41
N ALA A 428 13.44 -1.56 19.69
CA ALA A 428 14.47 -1.57 20.73
C ALA A 428 14.06 -2.52 21.85
N THR A 429 15.04 -3.26 22.41
CA THR A 429 14.84 -4.15 23.53
C THR A 429 15.47 -3.56 24.78
N SER A 430 14.72 -3.52 25.87
CA SER A 430 15.16 -3.00 27.15
C SER A 430 14.93 -4.00 28.29
N LEU A 431 15.77 -3.94 29.31
CA LEU A 431 15.54 -4.67 30.56
C LEU A 431 14.57 -3.86 31.43
N VAL A 432 13.46 -4.47 31.86
CA VAL A 432 12.44 -3.82 32.68
C VAL A 432 12.59 -4.27 34.13
N PRO A 433 13.05 -3.41 35.06
CA PRO A 433 13.30 -3.79 36.44
C PRO A 433 12.07 -4.35 37.19
N GLU A 434 10.89 -3.75 36.96
CA GLU A 434 9.63 -4.18 37.54
C GLU A 434 9.20 -5.59 37.07
N TRP A 435 9.76 -6.05 35.95
CA TRP A 435 9.58 -7.38 35.38
C TRP A 435 10.79 -8.31 35.66
N ASN A 436 11.48 -8.12 36.80
CA ASN A 436 12.67 -8.88 37.16
C ASN A 436 13.77 -8.83 36.08
N ASN A 437 13.96 -7.67 35.46
CA ASN A 437 14.86 -7.47 34.32
C ASN A 437 14.53 -8.34 33.08
N GLN A 438 13.26 -8.70 32.92
CA GLN A 438 12.82 -9.32 31.67
C GLN A 438 13.09 -8.37 30.50
N ARG A 439 13.52 -8.95 29.39
CA ARG A 439 13.69 -8.22 28.13
C ARG A 439 12.31 -7.89 27.55
N VAL A 440 12.05 -6.62 27.30
CA VAL A 440 10.81 -6.14 26.69
C VAL A 440 11.17 -5.46 25.38
N ARG A 441 10.51 -5.85 24.31
CA ARG A 441 10.60 -5.26 22.97
C ARG A 441 9.61 -4.11 22.86
N SER A 442 10.09 -2.95 22.47
CA SER A 442 9.27 -1.82 22.01
C SER A 442 9.47 -1.68 20.51
N ALA A 443 8.53 -2.18 19.72
CA ALA A 443 8.49 -2.02 18.29
C ALA A 443 7.58 -0.83 17.98
N GLN A 444 8.06 0.07 17.14
CA GLN A 444 7.33 1.28 16.74
C GLN A 444 7.56 1.58 15.28
N GLU A 445 6.53 2.11 14.66
CA GLU A 445 6.56 2.53 13.28
C GLU A 445 5.70 3.78 13.10
N GLU A 446 6.28 4.76 12.41
CA GLU A 446 5.59 6.02 12.13
C GLU A 446 5.99 6.54 10.76
N ASP A 447 5.00 7.00 10.04
CA ASP A 447 5.21 7.59 8.73
C ASP A 447 5.81 9.00 8.81
N ILE A 448 6.75 9.28 7.90
CA ILE A 448 7.37 10.57 7.72
C ILE A 448 7.28 11.07 6.26
N THR A 449 7.35 12.36 6.10
CA THR A 449 7.44 13.03 4.80
C THR A 449 8.78 13.74 4.68
N ILE A 450 9.37 13.73 3.47
CA ILE A 450 10.54 14.52 3.12
C ILE A 450 10.08 15.57 2.12
N ASP A 451 10.17 16.84 2.48
CA ASP A 451 9.71 17.95 1.64
C ASP A 451 10.67 18.27 0.46
N ALA A 452 10.31 19.25 -0.36
CA ALA A 452 11.10 19.64 -1.53
C ALA A 452 12.49 20.18 -1.16
N GLU A 453 12.65 20.75 0.02
CA GLU A 453 13.91 21.24 0.57
C GLU A 453 14.72 20.14 1.27
N GLY A 454 14.21 18.92 1.32
CA GLY A 454 14.85 17.76 1.94
C GLY A 454 14.74 17.72 3.46
N ARG A 455 13.81 18.47 4.05
CA ARG A 455 13.53 18.44 5.50
C ARG A 455 12.58 17.28 5.78
N VAL A 456 12.84 16.57 6.86
CA VAL A 456 12.04 15.43 7.31
C VAL A 456 11.02 15.90 8.34
N HIS A 457 9.78 15.43 8.20
CA HIS A 457 8.67 15.74 9.09
C HIS A 457 7.92 14.46 9.42
N TRP A 458 7.41 14.30 10.65
CA TRP A 458 6.41 13.27 10.93
C TRP A 458 5.16 13.57 10.08
N ALA A 459 4.56 12.55 9.49
CA ALA A 459 3.36 12.71 8.66
C ALA A 459 2.23 13.37 9.45
N TRP A 460 2.13 13.03 10.74
CA TRP A 460 1.31 13.73 11.72
C TRP A 460 2.06 13.90 13.05
N LYS A 461 2.14 12.82 13.86
CA LYS A 461 2.86 12.75 15.14
C LYS A 461 3.49 11.38 15.29
N ARG A 462 4.31 11.17 16.30
CA ARG A 462 4.77 9.84 16.69
C ARG A 462 4.28 9.47 18.08
N GLN A 463 4.22 8.17 18.37
CA GLN A 463 3.87 7.67 19.68
C GLN A 463 5.00 7.91 20.68
N THR A 464 4.72 8.61 21.79
CA THR A 464 5.63 8.86 22.92
C THR A 464 5.10 8.30 24.24
N GLU A 465 3.86 7.85 24.28
CA GLU A 465 3.19 7.29 25.45
C GLU A 465 2.40 6.04 25.02
N PHE A 466 2.28 5.07 25.94
CA PHE A 466 1.45 3.88 25.70
C PHE A 466 -0.03 4.24 25.59
N HIS A 467 -0.74 3.59 24.69
CA HIS A 467 -2.19 3.53 24.78
C HIS A 467 -2.61 2.74 26.03
N LEU A 468 -3.63 3.18 26.75
CA LEU A 468 -4.03 2.59 28.02
C LEU A 468 -5.36 1.87 27.96
N VAL A 469 -5.34 0.57 28.28
CA VAL A 469 -6.55 -0.21 28.58
C VAL A 469 -6.72 -0.22 30.11
N ARG A 470 -7.88 0.21 30.62
CA ARG A 470 -8.16 0.43 32.04
C ARG A 470 -8.96 -0.70 32.67
#